data_7c2cc3bc577bfd624e125bc4b66ce634
#
_entry.id   7c2cc3bc577bfd624e125bc4b66ce634
#
_cell.length_a   1.000
_cell.length_b   1.000
_cell.length_c   1.000
_cell.angle_alpha   90.00
_cell.angle_beta   90.00
_cell.angle_gamma   90.00
#
_symmetry.space_group_name_H-M   'P 1'
#
loop_
_entity.id
_entity.type
_entity.pdbx_description
1 polymer ?
#
loop_
_entity_poly.entity_id
_entity_poly.type
_entity_poly.pdbx_seq_one_letter_code
_entity_poly.pdbx_strand_id
1 'polypeptide(L)'
;MKKIQMQTPLVEMDGDEMTRILWKIIKDELLLPYIDLNTEYYDLGLEYRNETDDQVTVDAAEATKKYGVAVKCATITPNKARMEEYTLKKMYKSPNGTIRAILDGTVFRAPIVVKGIEPCVKNWKKPITIARHAYGDVYKNTEMYIDGPGDAYLVFEGADGQQRKELIHHYEGPGVLQGMHNLDDSITSFARCCFNYALDTKQNLWLGGKDTISKIYDGRFKEIFATIYEDEFKEKFEAAGIEYFYSLIDDIVARVMKAEGGFIWACKNYDGDVMSDMVSSAFGSLAMMTSVPVSYTHLRAHETLAN
;
A
#
# COMPACT_ATOMS: atom_id res chain seq x y z
N MET A 1 -18.08 32.89 9.01
CA MET A 1 -17.16 32.77 7.85
C MET A 1 -17.90 32.04 6.74
N LYS A 2 -17.71 32.37 5.46
CA LYS A 2 -18.36 31.62 4.38
C LYS A 2 -17.65 30.27 4.24
N LYS A 3 -18.41 29.17 4.30
CA LYS A 3 -17.82 27.84 4.18
C LYS A 3 -17.30 27.58 2.75
N ILE A 4 -16.23 26.78 2.68
CA ILE A 4 -15.70 26.29 1.40
C ILE A 4 -16.70 25.28 0.83
N GLN A 5 -17.12 25.47 -0.41
CA GLN A 5 -18.05 24.58 -1.10
C GLN A 5 -17.28 23.44 -1.77
N MET A 6 -17.63 22.20 -1.46
CA MET A 6 -17.09 21.05 -2.19
C MET A 6 -17.83 20.86 -3.52
N GLN A 7 -17.07 20.65 -4.58
CA GLN A 7 -17.62 20.37 -5.92
C GLN A 7 -17.83 18.88 -6.15
N THR A 8 -16.92 18.07 -5.65
CA THR A 8 -16.95 16.61 -5.78
C THR A 8 -17.20 15.99 -4.40
N PRO A 9 -18.07 14.98 -4.29
CA PRO A 9 -18.27 14.28 -3.04
C PRO A 9 -17.00 13.60 -2.56
N LEU A 10 -16.76 13.62 -1.25
CA LEU A 10 -15.75 12.81 -0.58
C LEU A 10 -16.38 11.43 -0.29
N VAL A 11 -15.76 10.35 -0.78
CA VAL A 11 -16.16 9.01 -0.35
C VAL A 11 -15.70 8.81 1.09
N GLU A 12 -16.66 8.67 1.97
CA GLU A 12 -16.44 8.51 3.40
C GLU A 12 -16.61 7.05 3.80
N MET A 13 -15.51 6.39 4.13
CA MET A 13 -15.48 5.00 4.57
C MET A 13 -15.29 4.97 6.08
N ASP A 14 -16.39 4.85 6.81
CA ASP A 14 -16.34 4.76 8.26
C ASP A 14 -15.76 3.41 8.71
N GLY A 15 -15.31 3.32 9.94
CA GLY A 15 -14.59 2.17 10.45
C GLY A 15 -15.16 1.59 11.72
N ASP A 16 -14.30 0.89 12.44
CA ASP A 16 -14.64 0.22 13.68
C ASP A 16 -14.14 0.99 14.92
N GLU A 17 -14.80 0.72 16.05
CA GLU A 17 -14.37 1.11 17.39
C GLU A 17 -14.00 2.59 17.51
N MET A 18 -12.84 2.89 18.07
CA MET A 18 -12.36 4.25 18.38
C MET A 18 -12.20 5.14 17.14
N THR A 19 -11.83 4.56 15.98
CA THR A 19 -11.59 5.36 14.79
C THR A 19 -12.84 6.02 14.24
N ARG A 20 -13.99 5.39 14.37
CA ARG A 20 -15.29 5.97 14.06
C ARG A 20 -15.59 7.20 14.91
N ILE A 21 -15.31 7.12 16.20
CA ILE A 21 -15.51 8.24 17.13
C ILE A 21 -14.55 9.39 16.82
N LEU A 22 -13.27 9.08 16.59
CA LEU A 22 -12.26 10.08 16.25
C LEU A 22 -12.60 10.79 14.92
N TRP A 23 -13.05 10.04 13.92
CA TRP A 23 -13.44 10.62 12.64
C TRP A 23 -14.67 11.54 12.78
N LYS A 24 -15.65 11.14 13.61
CA LYS A 24 -16.77 12.00 13.93
C LYS A 24 -16.33 13.32 14.56
N ILE A 25 -15.44 13.29 15.54
CA ILE A 25 -14.88 14.50 16.17
C ILE A 25 -14.17 15.38 15.14
N ILE A 26 -13.35 14.78 14.26
CA ILE A 26 -12.67 15.51 13.18
C ILE A 26 -13.68 16.19 12.25
N LYS A 27 -14.73 15.51 11.86
CA LYS A 27 -15.78 16.12 11.03
C LYS A 27 -16.44 17.28 11.75
N ASP A 28 -16.90 17.06 12.96
CA ASP A 28 -17.73 18.04 13.70
C ASP A 28 -16.92 19.28 14.10
N GLU A 29 -15.68 19.11 14.55
CA GLU A 29 -14.88 20.20 15.11
C GLU A 29 -13.90 20.85 14.13
N LEU A 30 -13.40 20.11 13.14
CA LEU A 30 -12.36 20.61 12.24
C LEU A 30 -12.84 20.81 10.79
N LEU A 31 -13.80 20.05 10.29
CA LEU A 31 -14.23 20.15 8.90
C LEU A 31 -15.51 20.96 8.75
N LEU A 32 -16.59 20.54 9.37
CA LEU A 32 -17.91 21.15 9.22
C LEU A 32 -18.00 22.65 9.57
N PRO A 33 -17.18 23.20 10.49
CA PRO A 33 -17.18 24.64 10.72
C PRO A 33 -16.69 25.46 9.52
N TYR A 34 -15.84 24.89 8.67
CA TYR A 34 -15.16 25.59 7.58
C TYR A 34 -15.57 25.14 6.17
N ILE A 35 -16.03 23.89 6.05
CA ILE A 35 -16.33 23.25 4.79
C ILE A 35 -17.81 22.86 4.76
N ASP A 36 -18.46 23.10 3.62
CA ASP A 36 -19.76 22.49 3.30
C ASP A 36 -19.48 21.09 2.76
N LEU A 37 -19.33 20.15 3.71
CA LEU A 37 -18.84 18.82 3.45
C LEU A 37 -19.94 17.99 2.76
N ASN A 38 -19.67 17.57 1.53
CA ASN A 38 -20.51 16.66 0.76
C ASN A 38 -19.83 15.27 0.76
N THR A 39 -20.48 14.28 1.36
CA THR A 39 -19.93 12.92 1.47
C THR A 39 -20.85 11.88 0.83
N GLU A 40 -20.22 10.87 0.21
CA GLU A 40 -20.86 9.60 -0.12
C GLU A 40 -20.40 8.57 0.92
N TYR A 41 -21.32 8.21 1.82
CA TYR A 41 -21.01 7.47 3.04
C TYR A 41 -21.14 5.96 2.87
N TYR A 42 -20.11 5.24 3.34
CA TYR A 42 -20.05 3.78 3.40
C TYR A 42 -19.61 3.33 4.81
N ASP A 43 -20.42 2.52 5.46
CA ASP A 43 -20.08 1.93 6.75
C ASP A 43 -19.26 0.66 6.53
N LEU A 44 -17.94 0.73 6.77
CA LEU A 44 -17.04 -0.43 6.73
C LEU A 44 -16.83 -1.08 8.10
N GLY A 45 -17.70 -0.79 9.07
CA GLY A 45 -17.71 -1.49 10.34
C GLY A 45 -18.02 -2.98 10.15
N LEU A 46 -17.42 -3.82 11.00
CA LEU A 46 -17.46 -5.27 10.85
C LEU A 46 -18.89 -5.85 10.86
N GLU A 47 -19.78 -5.26 11.62
CA GLU A 47 -21.21 -5.67 11.67
C GLU A 47 -21.89 -5.46 10.32
N TYR A 48 -21.80 -4.26 9.75
CA TYR A 48 -22.44 -3.95 8.47
C TYR A 48 -21.77 -4.69 7.29
N ARG A 49 -20.46 -4.91 7.35
CA ARG A 49 -19.78 -5.80 6.41
C ARG A 49 -20.28 -7.22 6.47
N ASN A 50 -20.61 -7.72 7.68
CA ASN A 50 -21.19 -9.03 7.88
C ASN A 50 -22.64 -9.11 7.33
N GLU A 51 -23.41 -8.03 7.44
CA GLU A 51 -24.77 -7.96 6.87
C GLU A 51 -24.72 -8.02 5.34
N THR A 52 -23.81 -7.28 4.71
CA THR A 52 -23.67 -7.12 3.25
C THR A 52 -22.74 -8.17 2.61
N ASP A 53 -22.29 -9.18 3.36
CA ASP A 53 -21.29 -10.15 2.88
C ASP A 53 -19.99 -9.50 2.34
N ASP A 54 -19.62 -8.33 2.88
CA ASP A 54 -18.48 -7.48 2.50
C ASP A 54 -18.66 -6.73 1.16
N GLN A 55 -19.87 -6.74 0.57
CA GLN A 55 -20.14 -6.02 -0.68
C GLN A 55 -19.92 -4.51 -0.51
N VAL A 56 -20.24 -3.95 0.66
CA VAL A 56 -20.02 -2.52 0.95
C VAL A 56 -18.56 -2.07 0.76
N THR A 57 -17.59 -2.96 1.01
CA THR A 57 -16.16 -2.67 0.78
C THR A 57 -15.86 -2.50 -0.71
N VAL A 58 -16.48 -3.32 -1.56
CA VAL A 58 -16.35 -3.23 -3.03
C VAL A 58 -17.01 -1.96 -3.54
N ASP A 59 -18.24 -1.68 -3.09
CA ASP A 59 -19.02 -0.51 -3.49
C ASP A 59 -18.29 0.79 -3.14
N ALA A 60 -17.69 0.86 -1.94
CA ALA A 60 -16.88 2.00 -1.51
C ALA A 60 -15.63 2.20 -2.37
N ALA A 61 -14.98 1.12 -2.79
CA ALA A 61 -13.81 1.19 -3.68
C ALA A 61 -14.21 1.67 -5.09
N GLU A 62 -15.31 1.18 -5.64
CA GLU A 62 -15.81 1.63 -6.94
C GLU A 62 -16.29 3.09 -6.91
N ALA A 63 -16.92 3.51 -5.81
CA ALA A 63 -17.25 4.92 -5.61
C ALA A 63 -15.98 5.79 -5.56
N THR A 64 -14.91 5.29 -4.94
CA THR A 64 -13.61 6.00 -4.92
C THR A 64 -13.03 6.18 -6.32
N LYS A 65 -13.13 5.18 -7.18
CA LYS A 65 -12.75 5.33 -8.60
C LYS A 65 -13.58 6.41 -9.30
N LYS A 66 -14.88 6.44 -9.03
CA LYS A 66 -15.80 7.38 -9.65
C LYS A 66 -15.53 8.82 -9.23
N TYR A 67 -15.32 9.07 -7.95
CA TYR A 67 -15.18 10.43 -7.40
C TYR A 67 -13.72 10.90 -7.23
N GLY A 68 -12.78 9.98 -7.27
CA GLY A 68 -11.35 10.30 -7.27
C GLY A 68 -10.75 10.62 -5.90
N VAL A 69 -11.54 10.70 -4.83
CA VAL A 69 -11.07 11.02 -3.49
C VAL A 69 -11.88 10.29 -2.42
N ALA A 70 -11.19 9.74 -1.42
CA ALA A 70 -11.83 9.08 -0.30
C ALA A 70 -11.06 9.31 1.00
N VAL A 71 -11.76 9.18 2.12
CA VAL A 71 -11.20 9.03 3.45
C VAL A 71 -11.67 7.71 4.05
N LYS A 72 -10.76 6.97 4.67
CA LYS A 72 -11.07 5.69 5.28
C LYS A 72 -10.58 5.62 6.72
N CYS A 73 -11.49 5.27 7.62
CA CYS A 73 -11.16 4.93 8.99
C CYS A 73 -10.58 3.52 9.11
N ALA A 74 -9.90 3.22 10.20
CA ALA A 74 -9.39 1.88 10.45
C ALA A 74 -10.55 0.88 10.63
N THR A 75 -10.34 -0.33 10.13
CA THR A 75 -11.33 -1.42 10.13
C THR A 75 -10.73 -2.68 10.72
N ILE A 76 -11.56 -3.46 11.40
CA ILE A 76 -11.16 -4.76 11.94
C ILE A 76 -11.01 -5.78 10.80
N THR A 77 -9.90 -6.51 10.80
CA THR A 77 -9.75 -7.75 10.04
C THR A 77 -9.98 -8.90 11.02
N PRO A 78 -11.08 -9.68 10.88
CA PRO A 78 -11.44 -10.66 11.87
C PRO A 78 -10.47 -11.85 11.90
N ASN A 79 -10.16 -12.30 13.10
CA ASN A 79 -9.55 -13.59 13.40
C ASN A 79 -10.59 -14.51 14.04
N LYS A 80 -10.20 -15.72 14.47
CA LYS A 80 -11.12 -16.69 15.09
C LYS A 80 -11.85 -16.12 16.30
N ALA A 81 -11.18 -15.39 17.18
CA ALA A 81 -11.79 -14.78 18.36
C ALA A 81 -12.84 -13.72 17.98
N ARG A 82 -12.53 -12.88 17.00
CA ARG A 82 -13.47 -11.86 16.49
C ARG A 82 -14.69 -12.48 15.77
N MET A 83 -14.52 -13.66 15.14
CA MET A 83 -15.66 -14.38 14.57
C MET A 83 -16.70 -14.77 15.61
N GLU A 84 -16.25 -15.24 16.77
CA GLU A 84 -17.14 -15.59 17.89
C GLU A 84 -17.76 -14.34 18.51
N GLU A 85 -16.94 -13.32 18.80
CA GLU A 85 -17.38 -12.05 19.42
C GLU A 85 -18.48 -11.35 18.62
N TYR A 86 -18.33 -11.26 17.29
CA TYR A 86 -19.27 -10.57 16.40
C TYR A 86 -20.27 -11.51 15.70
N THR A 87 -20.26 -12.78 16.02
CA THR A 87 -21.14 -13.79 15.39
C THR A 87 -21.09 -13.71 13.85
N LEU A 88 -19.89 -13.72 13.29
CA LEU A 88 -19.69 -13.52 11.87
C LEU A 88 -20.05 -14.76 11.05
N LYS A 89 -20.64 -14.58 9.88
CA LYS A 89 -20.98 -15.65 8.92
C LYS A 89 -19.72 -16.34 8.37
N LYS A 90 -18.63 -15.58 8.19
CA LYS A 90 -17.34 -16.07 7.66
C LYS A 90 -16.19 -15.17 8.10
N MET A 91 -14.96 -15.65 7.93
CA MET A 91 -13.75 -14.85 8.14
C MET A 91 -13.52 -13.94 6.93
N TYR A 92 -13.91 -12.65 7.05
CA TYR A 92 -13.77 -11.66 6.00
C TYR A 92 -12.31 -11.28 5.80
N LYS A 93 -11.95 -11.01 4.53
CA LYS A 93 -10.62 -10.47 4.19
C LYS A 93 -10.46 -9.04 4.72
N SER A 94 -9.22 -8.56 4.74
CA SER A 94 -8.95 -7.16 5.10
C SER A 94 -9.59 -6.21 4.08
N PRO A 95 -10.44 -5.25 4.50
CA PRO A 95 -10.98 -4.23 3.61
C PRO A 95 -9.89 -3.42 2.93
N ASN A 96 -8.78 -3.15 3.63
CA ASN A 96 -7.63 -2.46 3.04
C ASN A 96 -7.06 -3.24 1.85
N GLY A 97 -6.96 -4.57 1.96
CA GLY A 97 -6.49 -5.42 0.87
C GLY A 97 -7.44 -5.40 -0.32
N THR A 98 -8.76 -5.49 -0.08
CA THR A 98 -9.79 -5.45 -1.12
C THR A 98 -9.79 -4.10 -1.85
N ILE A 99 -9.83 -2.99 -1.11
CA ILE A 99 -9.84 -1.64 -1.68
C ILE A 99 -8.57 -1.39 -2.50
N ARG A 100 -7.39 -1.72 -1.96
CA ARG A 100 -6.12 -1.54 -2.66
C ARG A 100 -6.05 -2.38 -3.94
N ALA A 101 -6.57 -3.60 -3.91
CA ALA A 101 -6.59 -4.46 -5.10
C ALA A 101 -7.54 -3.95 -6.20
N ILE A 102 -8.63 -3.28 -5.81
CA ILE A 102 -9.58 -2.67 -6.74
C ILE A 102 -9.04 -1.37 -7.31
N LEU A 103 -8.46 -0.51 -6.45
CA LEU A 103 -7.92 0.79 -6.87
C LEU A 103 -6.61 0.65 -7.63
N ASP A 104 -5.85 -0.42 -7.37
CA ASP A 104 -4.46 -0.60 -7.82
C ASP A 104 -3.57 0.62 -7.45
N GLY A 105 -2.26 0.50 -7.63
CA GLY A 105 -1.35 1.63 -7.46
C GLY A 105 -0.42 1.52 -6.27
N THR A 106 -0.14 2.65 -5.64
CA THR A 106 0.89 2.81 -4.63
C THR A 106 0.33 3.40 -3.34
N VAL A 107 0.74 2.89 -2.20
CA VAL A 107 0.45 3.51 -0.90
C VAL A 107 1.67 4.28 -0.44
N PHE A 108 1.58 5.61 -0.45
CA PHE A 108 2.60 6.46 0.13
C PHE A 108 2.36 6.63 1.62
N ARG A 109 3.36 6.29 2.42
CA ARG A 109 3.35 6.42 3.87
C ARG A 109 4.49 7.32 4.31
N ALA A 110 4.16 8.43 4.94
CA ALA A 110 5.14 9.40 5.40
C ALA A 110 4.92 9.69 6.89
N PRO A 111 5.99 9.77 7.70
CA PRO A 111 5.87 10.13 9.09
C PRO A 111 5.49 11.61 9.21
N ILE A 112 4.64 11.91 10.18
CA ILE A 112 4.35 13.28 10.60
C ILE A 112 5.44 13.70 11.60
N VAL A 113 6.32 14.61 11.19
CA VAL A 113 7.39 15.10 12.03
C VAL A 113 6.87 16.20 12.95
N VAL A 114 6.90 15.97 14.25
CA VAL A 114 6.40 16.90 15.26
C VAL A 114 7.57 17.62 15.92
N LYS A 115 7.48 18.94 16.02
CA LYS A 115 8.48 19.76 16.69
C LYS A 115 8.61 19.32 18.16
N GLY A 116 9.83 19.02 18.59
CA GLY A 116 10.12 18.59 19.96
C GLY A 116 10.08 17.08 20.18
N ILE A 117 9.71 16.30 19.16
CA ILE A 117 9.87 14.85 19.16
C ILE A 117 11.03 14.50 18.24
N GLU A 118 12.12 14.02 18.83
CA GLU A 118 13.30 13.62 18.05
C GLU A 118 13.17 12.15 17.60
N PRO A 119 13.55 11.84 16.35
CA PRO A 119 13.59 10.46 15.88
C PRO A 119 14.58 9.61 16.69
N CYS A 120 14.27 8.33 16.88
CA CYS A 120 15.18 7.37 17.51
C CYS A 120 16.52 7.27 16.75
N VAL A 121 16.51 7.49 15.44
CA VAL A 121 17.71 7.56 14.61
C VAL A 121 18.14 9.02 14.50
N LYS A 122 19.20 9.39 15.20
CA LYS A 122 19.68 10.78 15.32
C LYS A 122 20.01 11.47 13.98
N ASN A 123 20.37 10.68 12.96
CA ASN A 123 20.70 11.22 11.64
C ASN A 123 19.46 11.64 10.85
N TRP A 124 18.28 11.14 11.15
CA TRP A 124 17.06 11.46 10.40
C TRP A 124 16.61 12.88 10.71
N LYS A 125 16.81 13.77 9.76
CA LYS A 125 16.46 15.21 9.85
C LYS A 125 15.23 15.55 9.01
N LYS A 126 14.88 14.69 8.05
CA LYS A 126 13.79 14.87 7.09
C LYS A 126 12.94 13.61 7.04
N PRO A 127 11.64 13.72 6.73
CA PRO A 127 10.78 12.54 6.59
C PRO A 127 11.33 11.57 5.54
N ILE A 128 11.16 10.28 5.80
CA ILE A 128 11.43 9.21 4.85
C ILE A 128 10.06 8.68 4.42
N THR A 129 9.74 8.82 3.14
CA THR A 129 8.47 8.35 2.59
C THR A 129 8.62 6.93 2.07
N ILE A 130 7.81 6.01 2.54
CA ILE A 130 7.73 4.66 1.98
C ILE A 130 6.66 4.64 0.89
N ALA A 131 7.05 4.28 -0.33
CA ALA A 131 6.14 3.96 -1.41
C ALA A 131 5.94 2.44 -1.45
N ARG A 132 4.78 2.00 -0.96
CA ARG A 132 4.41 0.58 -0.88
C ARG A 132 3.60 0.19 -2.11
N HIS A 133 4.03 -0.84 -2.84
CA HIS A 133 3.21 -1.45 -3.88
C HIS A 133 1.92 -2.02 -3.27
N ALA A 134 0.78 -1.72 -3.87
CA ALA A 134 -0.52 -2.08 -3.28
C ALA A 134 -0.98 -3.50 -3.62
N TYR A 135 -0.28 -4.20 -4.51
CA TYR A 135 -0.67 -5.50 -5.05
C TYR A 135 0.38 -6.59 -4.80
N GLY A 136 -0.05 -7.85 -4.91
CA GLY A 136 0.86 -8.99 -4.95
C GLY A 136 1.45 -9.42 -3.61
N ASP A 137 2.55 -10.14 -3.69
CA ASP A 137 3.30 -10.75 -2.59
C ASP A 137 2.40 -11.62 -1.70
N VAL A 138 2.72 -11.72 -0.42
CA VAL A 138 1.96 -12.51 0.56
C VAL A 138 0.50 -12.04 0.74
N TYR A 139 0.15 -10.84 0.30
CA TYR A 139 -1.22 -10.31 0.37
C TYR A 139 -2.15 -10.84 -0.73
N LYS A 140 -1.59 -11.50 -1.74
CA LYS A 140 -2.30 -12.16 -2.85
C LYS A 140 -1.81 -13.60 -3.02
N ASN A 141 -1.57 -14.26 -1.91
CA ASN A 141 -1.08 -15.64 -1.88
C ASN A 141 -2.22 -16.68 -1.93
N THR A 142 -1.81 -17.89 -2.23
CA THR A 142 -2.57 -19.11 -2.01
C THR A 142 -1.76 -20.01 -1.10
N GLU A 143 -2.36 -20.54 -0.07
CA GLU A 143 -1.70 -21.37 0.93
C GLU A 143 -2.38 -22.72 1.08
N MET A 144 -1.60 -23.74 1.40
CA MET A 144 -2.12 -25.05 1.81
C MET A 144 -1.25 -25.69 2.88
N TYR A 145 -1.89 -26.42 3.76
CA TYR A 145 -1.23 -27.32 4.69
C TYR A 145 -1.01 -28.66 3.98
N ILE A 146 0.19 -29.22 4.12
CA ILE A 146 0.57 -30.53 3.62
C ILE A 146 0.55 -31.46 4.81
N ASP A 147 -0.26 -32.49 4.80
CA ASP A 147 -0.51 -33.39 5.93
C ASP A 147 0.35 -34.67 5.92
N GLY A 148 1.12 -34.91 4.85
CA GLY A 148 1.96 -36.09 4.73
C GLY A 148 2.99 -36.02 3.60
N PRO A 149 3.68 -37.12 3.31
CA PRO A 149 4.67 -37.20 2.25
C PRO A 149 4.09 -36.94 0.85
N GLY A 150 4.88 -36.29 -0.01
CA GLY A 150 4.49 -36.07 -1.41
C GLY A 150 5.30 -34.98 -2.08
N ASP A 151 5.01 -34.73 -3.34
CA ASP A 151 5.69 -33.73 -4.16
C ASP A 151 4.81 -32.50 -4.38
N ALA A 152 5.36 -31.33 -4.12
CA ALA A 152 4.74 -30.05 -4.44
C ALA A 152 5.32 -29.45 -5.73
N TYR A 153 4.47 -28.93 -6.60
CA TYR A 153 4.86 -28.38 -7.87
C TYR A 153 4.29 -26.98 -8.09
N LEU A 154 5.07 -26.13 -8.76
CA LEU A 154 4.57 -24.94 -9.42
C LEU A 154 4.17 -25.29 -10.84
N VAL A 155 2.91 -25.06 -11.21
CA VAL A 155 2.37 -25.37 -12.52
C VAL A 155 1.79 -24.13 -13.16
N PHE A 156 2.15 -23.89 -14.42
CA PHE A 156 1.52 -22.87 -15.25
C PHE A 156 0.93 -23.56 -16.49
N GLU A 157 -0.37 -23.36 -16.70
CA GLU A 157 -1.09 -23.85 -17.88
C GLU A 157 -1.42 -22.67 -18.78
N GLY A 158 -0.78 -22.61 -19.93
CA GLY A 158 -0.99 -21.58 -20.93
C GLY A 158 -2.34 -21.73 -21.64
N ALA A 159 -2.90 -20.63 -22.12
CA ALA A 159 -4.12 -20.65 -22.92
C ALA A 159 -3.98 -21.43 -24.25
N ASP A 160 -2.74 -21.61 -24.69
CA ASP A 160 -2.35 -22.46 -25.87
C ASP A 160 -2.23 -23.94 -25.53
N GLY A 161 -2.52 -24.35 -24.30
CA GLY A 161 -2.41 -25.71 -23.79
C GLY A 161 -0.99 -26.13 -23.41
N GLN A 162 0.02 -25.27 -23.54
CA GLN A 162 1.37 -25.58 -23.06
C GLN A 162 1.41 -25.55 -21.54
N GLN A 163 2.09 -26.51 -20.95
CA GLN A 163 2.27 -26.62 -19.51
C GLN A 163 3.74 -26.49 -19.14
N ARG A 164 4.03 -25.67 -18.12
CA ARG A 164 5.33 -25.66 -17.42
C ARG A 164 5.12 -26.16 -16.02
N LYS A 165 5.98 -27.05 -15.57
CA LYS A 165 5.88 -27.69 -14.25
C LYS A 165 7.27 -27.76 -13.63
N GLU A 166 7.41 -27.17 -12.45
CA GLU A 166 8.65 -27.14 -11.67
C GLU A 166 8.41 -27.74 -10.29
N LEU A 167 9.30 -28.65 -9.86
CA LEU A 167 9.26 -29.21 -8.51
C LEU A 167 9.66 -28.13 -7.52
N ILE A 168 8.78 -27.82 -6.58
CA ILE A 168 9.09 -26.91 -5.45
C ILE A 168 9.82 -27.68 -4.37
N HIS A 169 9.25 -28.81 -3.90
CA HIS A 169 9.79 -29.58 -2.80
C HIS A 169 9.22 -31.01 -2.76
N HIS A 170 10.04 -31.93 -2.30
CA HIS A 170 9.62 -33.28 -1.91
C HIS A 170 9.44 -33.33 -0.40
N TYR A 171 8.20 -33.48 0.06
CA TYR A 171 7.89 -33.57 1.48
C TYR A 171 8.06 -35.01 1.97
N GLU A 172 8.79 -35.21 3.05
CA GLU A 172 8.89 -36.47 3.76
C GLU A 172 7.85 -36.60 4.89
N GLY A 173 7.19 -35.48 5.25
CA GLY A 173 6.19 -35.39 6.30
C GLY A 173 5.39 -34.10 6.20
N PRO A 174 4.62 -33.74 7.24
CA PRO A 174 3.77 -32.54 7.21
C PRO A 174 4.55 -31.26 7.00
N GLY A 175 3.91 -30.27 6.34
CA GLY A 175 4.51 -28.98 6.08
C GLY A 175 3.49 -27.94 5.61
N VAL A 176 3.99 -26.84 5.08
CA VAL A 176 3.18 -25.76 4.53
C VAL A 176 3.69 -25.39 3.13
N LEU A 177 2.79 -24.99 2.26
CA LEU A 177 3.09 -24.51 0.93
C LEU A 177 2.40 -23.17 0.70
N GLN A 178 3.11 -22.22 0.09
CA GLN A 178 2.59 -20.92 -0.27
C GLN A 178 3.03 -20.54 -1.68
N GLY A 179 2.08 -20.10 -2.49
CA GLY A 179 2.30 -19.52 -3.82
C GLY A 179 1.89 -18.04 -3.84
N MET A 180 2.72 -17.21 -4.45
CA MET A 180 2.42 -15.79 -4.65
C MET A 180 2.70 -15.37 -6.09
N HIS A 181 2.11 -14.24 -6.52
CA HIS A 181 2.25 -13.74 -7.88
C HIS A 181 2.27 -12.21 -7.91
N ASN A 182 2.67 -11.67 -9.05
CA ASN A 182 2.52 -10.25 -9.37
C ASN A 182 2.20 -10.09 -10.88
N LEU A 183 1.85 -8.88 -11.29
CA LEU A 183 1.47 -8.55 -12.66
C LEU A 183 2.36 -7.41 -13.18
N ASP A 184 2.84 -7.52 -14.42
CA ASP A 184 3.65 -6.49 -15.06
C ASP A 184 2.95 -5.13 -15.11
N ASP A 185 1.64 -5.11 -15.42
CA ASP A 185 0.85 -3.88 -15.46
C ASP A 185 0.78 -3.21 -14.09
N SER A 186 0.61 -3.99 -13.01
CA SER A 186 0.59 -3.45 -11.65
C SER A 186 1.96 -2.93 -11.21
N ILE A 187 3.05 -3.63 -11.56
CA ILE A 187 4.42 -3.15 -11.30
C ILE A 187 4.71 -1.87 -12.10
N THR A 188 4.25 -1.80 -13.34
CA THR A 188 4.39 -0.63 -14.22
C THR A 188 3.65 0.59 -13.65
N SER A 189 2.41 0.40 -13.20
CA SER A 189 1.62 1.42 -12.52
C SER A 189 2.31 1.90 -11.24
N PHE A 190 2.83 0.99 -10.44
CA PHE A 190 3.60 1.29 -9.23
C PHE A 190 4.86 2.13 -9.55
N ALA A 191 5.63 1.74 -10.56
CA ALA A 191 6.83 2.45 -10.96
C ALA A 191 6.50 3.89 -11.37
N ARG A 192 5.51 4.09 -12.26
CA ARG A 192 5.09 5.42 -12.69
C ARG A 192 4.58 6.28 -11.55
N CYS A 193 3.83 5.71 -10.60
CA CYS A 193 3.41 6.41 -9.39
C CYS A 193 4.62 6.91 -8.59
N CYS A 194 5.62 6.05 -8.36
CA CYS A 194 6.81 6.40 -7.60
C CYS A 194 7.62 7.51 -8.30
N PHE A 195 7.84 7.42 -9.60
CA PHE A 195 8.60 8.42 -10.36
C PHE A 195 7.90 9.77 -10.40
N ASN A 196 6.58 9.80 -10.63
CA ASN A 196 5.84 11.06 -10.63
C ASN A 196 5.82 11.69 -9.25
N TYR A 197 5.57 10.91 -8.18
CA TYR A 197 5.60 11.43 -6.82
C TYR A 197 6.99 11.98 -6.44
N ALA A 198 8.07 11.34 -6.93
CA ALA A 198 9.43 11.82 -6.73
C ALA A 198 9.67 13.18 -7.41
N LEU A 199 9.17 13.37 -8.63
CA LEU A 199 9.23 14.65 -9.35
C LEU A 199 8.43 15.74 -8.63
N ASP A 200 7.18 15.42 -8.21
CA ASP A 200 6.28 16.37 -7.56
C ASP A 200 6.86 16.86 -6.22
N THR A 201 7.46 15.94 -5.46
CA THR A 201 8.04 16.26 -4.15
C THR A 201 9.52 16.64 -4.19
N LYS A 202 10.16 16.56 -5.36
CA LYS A 202 11.60 16.80 -5.59
C LYS A 202 12.47 15.97 -4.64
N GLN A 203 12.17 14.70 -4.53
CA GLN A 203 12.88 13.75 -3.68
C GLN A 203 13.54 12.65 -4.49
N ASN A 204 14.70 12.19 -4.05
CA ASN A 204 15.34 11.01 -4.61
C ASN A 204 14.46 9.77 -4.43
N LEU A 205 14.52 8.83 -5.35
CA LEU A 205 13.78 7.57 -5.32
C LEU A 205 14.73 6.38 -5.21
N TRP A 206 14.56 5.58 -4.15
CA TRP A 206 15.31 4.36 -3.89
C TRP A 206 14.39 3.16 -4.06
N LEU A 207 14.74 2.21 -4.92
CA LEU A 207 13.99 0.95 -5.06
C LEU A 207 14.75 -0.18 -4.36
N GLY A 208 14.08 -0.89 -3.47
CA GLY A 208 14.61 -2.06 -2.76
C GLY A 208 14.05 -3.38 -3.28
N GLY A 209 14.91 -4.37 -3.51
CA GLY A 209 14.53 -5.73 -3.85
C GLY A 209 15.65 -6.71 -3.48
N LYS A 210 15.41 -8.01 -3.71
CA LYS A 210 16.41 -9.07 -3.44
C LYS A 210 16.60 -9.97 -4.67
N ASP A 211 16.88 -9.35 -5.82
CA ASP A 211 17.05 -10.05 -7.12
C ASP A 211 18.21 -11.04 -7.15
N THR A 212 19.13 -10.98 -6.20
CA THR A 212 20.18 -11.99 -6.00
C THR A 212 19.64 -13.32 -5.52
N ILE A 213 18.50 -13.34 -4.85
CA ILE A 213 17.79 -14.53 -4.33
C ILE A 213 16.54 -14.77 -5.14
N SER A 214 15.63 -13.80 -5.19
CA SER A 214 14.39 -13.84 -5.97
C SER A 214 14.64 -13.32 -7.40
N LYS A 215 15.40 -14.11 -8.17
CA LYS A 215 15.98 -13.68 -9.45
C LYS A 215 14.93 -13.30 -10.50
N ILE A 216 13.80 -14.00 -10.52
CA ILE A 216 12.71 -13.74 -11.48
C ILE A 216 11.74 -12.73 -10.88
N TYR A 217 11.22 -12.97 -9.70
CA TYR A 217 10.18 -12.13 -9.10
C TYR A 217 10.69 -10.72 -8.80
N ASP A 218 11.75 -10.56 -8.01
CA ASP A 218 12.35 -9.25 -7.71
C ASP A 218 13.10 -8.67 -8.92
N GLY A 219 13.70 -9.56 -9.74
CA GLY A 219 14.34 -9.15 -10.98
C GLY A 219 13.38 -8.46 -11.94
N ARG A 220 12.10 -8.89 -11.98
CA ARG A 220 11.09 -8.25 -12.81
C ARG A 220 10.73 -6.85 -12.35
N PHE A 221 10.63 -6.60 -11.06
CA PHE A 221 10.48 -5.24 -10.51
C PHE A 221 11.64 -4.33 -10.91
N LYS A 222 12.87 -4.81 -10.74
CA LYS A 222 14.08 -4.07 -11.11
C LYS A 222 14.10 -3.71 -12.60
N GLU A 223 13.79 -4.67 -13.46
CA GLU A 223 13.77 -4.51 -14.91
C GLU A 223 12.73 -3.47 -15.36
N ILE A 224 11.48 -3.61 -14.89
CA ILE A 224 10.39 -2.70 -15.25
C ILE A 224 10.71 -1.27 -14.78
N PHE A 225 11.15 -1.09 -13.54
CA PHE A 225 11.54 0.22 -13.03
C PHE A 225 12.68 0.83 -13.84
N ALA A 226 13.71 0.05 -14.18
CA ALA A 226 14.84 0.53 -14.97
C ALA A 226 14.41 0.97 -16.38
N THR A 227 13.58 0.17 -17.06
CA THR A 227 13.05 0.49 -18.38
C THR A 227 12.23 1.78 -18.37
N ILE A 228 11.28 1.89 -17.43
CA ILE A 228 10.43 3.09 -17.31
C ILE A 228 11.28 4.33 -16.97
N TYR A 229 12.27 4.18 -16.10
CA TYR A 229 13.18 5.28 -15.78
C TYR A 229 13.92 5.79 -17.00
N GLU A 230 14.58 4.90 -17.74
CA GLU A 230 15.36 5.28 -18.93
C GLU A 230 14.47 5.89 -20.03
N ASP A 231 13.29 5.31 -20.27
CA ASP A 231 12.43 5.70 -21.39
C ASP A 231 11.57 6.95 -21.09
N GLU A 232 11.14 7.15 -19.85
CA GLU A 232 10.11 8.14 -19.54
C GLU A 232 10.55 9.23 -18.54
N PHE A 233 11.51 8.95 -17.65
CA PHE A 233 11.76 9.81 -16.49
C PHE A 233 13.20 10.33 -16.35
N LYS A 234 14.19 9.74 -16.96
CA LYS A 234 15.60 10.09 -16.78
C LYS A 234 15.89 11.57 -17.00
N GLU A 235 15.50 12.11 -18.16
CA GLU A 235 15.73 13.53 -18.47
C GLU A 235 15.00 14.46 -17.46
N LYS A 236 13.81 14.07 -17.01
CA LYS A 236 13.03 14.83 -16.02
C LYS A 236 13.70 14.82 -14.65
N PHE A 237 14.26 13.69 -14.23
CA PHE A 237 15.00 13.53 -12.98
C PHE A 237 16.29 14.35 -12.99
N GLU A 238 17.05 14.27 -14.09
CA GLU A 238 18.26 15.07 -14.30
C GLU A 238 17.94 16.58 -14.25
N ALA A 239 16.89 17.02 -14.93
CA ALA A 239 16.44 18.42 -14.91
C ALA A 239 15.96 18.88 -13.52
N ALA A 240 15.36 17.97 -12.74
CA ALA A 240 14.92 18.27 -11.38
C ALA A 240 16.04 18.16 -10.33
N GLY A 241 17.21 17.64 -10.68
CA GLY A 241 18.35 17.43 -9.78
C GLY A 241 18.08 16.35 -8.73
N ILE A 242 17.29 15.34 -9.07
CA ILE A 242 16.97 14.19 -8.21
C ILE A 242 17.46 12.89 -8.85
N GLU A 243 17.67 11.88 -8.02
CA GLU A 243 18.27 10.62 -8.44
C GLU A 243 17.32 9.43 -8.20
N TYR A 244 17.42 8.45 -9.09
CA TYR A 244 16.85 7.12 -8.90
C TYR A 244 17.96 6.08 -8.84
N PHE A 245 17.87 5.13 -7.90
CA PHE A 245 18.71 3.94 -7.94
C PHE A 245 17.99 2.72 -7.34
N TYR A 246 18.43 1.55 -7.79
CA TYR A 246 18.09 0.25 -7.23
C TYR A 246 19.24 -0.26 -6.36
N SER A 247 18.92 -0.86 -5.22
CA SER A 247 19.89 -1.64 -4.43
C SER A 247 19.21 -2.82 -3.75
N LEU A 248 20.01 -3.75 -3.23
CA LEU A 248 19.48 -4.85 -2.42
C LEU A 248 18.83 -4.29 -1.17
N ILE A 249 17.71 -4.87 -0.77
CA ILE A 249 16.90 -4.34 0.33
C ILE A 249 17.68 -4.27 1.66
N ASP A 250 18.53 -5.25 1.93
CA ASP A 250 19.40 -5.25 3.10
C ASP A 250 20.46 -4.13 3.06
N ASP A 251 21.01 -3.81 1.89
CA ASP A 251 21.91 -2.66 1.71
C ASP A 251 21.15 -1.33 1.90
N ILE A 252 19.93 -1.22 1.36
CA ILE A 252 19.09 -0.03 1.57
C ILE A 252 18.77 0.15 3.05
N VAL A 253 18.39 -0.89 3.79
CA VAL A 253 18.16 -0.81 5.24
C VAL A 253 19.38 -0.22 5.95
N ALA A 254 20.60 -0.68 5.60
CA ALA A 254 21.82 -0.14 6.17
C ALA A 254 22.08 1.33 5.78
N ARG A 255 21.74 1.73 4.55
CA ARG A 255 21.86 3.11 4.06
C ARG A 255 20.86 4.04 4.73
N VAL A 256 19.61 3.62 4.87
CA VAL A 256 18.53 4.37 5.52
C VAL A 256 18.92 4.77 6.94
N MET A 257 19.52 3.86 7.71
CA MET A 257 19.97 4.13 9.08
C MET A 257 21.07 5.20 9.17
N LYS A 258 21.80 5.43 8.08
CA LYS A 258 22.91 6.41 8.00
C LYS A 258 22.51 7.69 7.27
N ALA A 259 21.40 7.68 6.54
CA ALA A 259 20.92 8.80 5.77
C ALA A 259 20.31 9.90 6.66
N GLU A 260 20.18 11.10 6.10
CA GLU A 260 19.46 12.21 6.76
C GLU A 260 17.94 12.17 6.56
N GLY A 261 17.45 11.31 5.67
CA GLY A 261 16.07 11.31 5.21
C GLY A 261 15.85 12.21 3.99
N GLY A 262 14.58 12.52 3.69
CA GLY A 262 14.22 13.37 2.55
C GLY A 262 14.25 12.63 1.21
N PHE A 263 13.93 11.36 1.20
CA PHE A 263 13.83 10.52 0.01
C PHE A 263 12.61 9.60 0.09
N ILE A 264 12.27 9.03 -1.06
CA ILE A 264 11.22 8.01 -1.20
C ILE A 264 11.88 6.65 -1.29
N TRP A 265 11.42 5.72 -0.49
CA TRP A 265 11.85 4.33 -0.54
C TRP A 265 10.72 3.46 -1.10
N ALA A 266 10.86 3.05 -2.36
CA ALA A 266 9.93 2.15 -3.04
C ALA A 266 10.18 0.70 -2.62
N CYS A 267 9.13 0.05 -2.17
CA CYS A 267 9.14 -1.31 -1.65
C CYS A 267 8.02 -2.14 -2.24
N LYS A 268 8.25 -3.44 -2.41
CA LYS A 268 7.18 -4.40 -2.65
C LYS A 268 6.15 -4.36 -1.51
N ASN A 269 5.02 -5.02 -1.68
CA ASN A 269 3.88 -4.90 -0.79
C ASN A 269 4.23 -5.24 0.68
N TYR A 270 4.81 -6.41 0.94
CA TYR A 270 5.15 -6.83 2.30
C TYR A 270 6.32 -6.01 2.88
N ASP A 271 7.37 -5.81 2.09
CA ASP A 271 8.52 -5.00 2.51
C ASP A 271 8.07 -3.57 2.89
N GLY A 272 7.20 -2.98 2.08
CA GLY A 272 6.66 -1.63 2.32
C GLY A 272 5.77 -1.54 3.55
N ASP A 273 5.03 -2.61 3.89
CA ASP A 273 4.25 -2.66 5.12
C ASP A 273 5.16 -2.60 6.35
N VAL A 274 6.13 -3.51 6.41
CA VAL A 274 7.04 -3.60 7.55
C VAL A 274 7.93 -2.37 7.67
N MET A 275 8.52 -1.89 6.56
CA MET A 275 9.43 -0.76 6.58
C MET A 275 8.73 0.56 6.91
N SER A 276 7.48 0.76 6.49
CA SER A 276 6.74 1.97 6.86
C SER A 276 6.44 2.03 8.35
N ASP A 277 6.11 0.91 8.96
CA ASP A 277 5.85 0.83 10.39
C ASP A 277 7.14 1.06 11.20
N MET A 278 8.25 0.50 10.76
CA MET A 278 9.58 0.73 11.35
C MET A 278 9.95 2.23 11.28
N VAL A 279 9.84 2.84 10.11
CA VAL A 279 10.18 4.26 9.90
C VAL A 279 9.30 5.15 10.76
N SER A 280 7.98 4.92 10.76
CA SER A 280 7.04 5.75 11.52
C SER A 280 7.27 5.62 13.02
N SER A 281 7.50 4.42 13.53
CA SER A 281 7.83 4.18 14.93
C SER A 281 9.11 4.90 15.33
N ALA A 282 10.11 4.92 14.47
CA ALA A 282 11.38 5.59 14.74
C ALA A 282 11.25 7.12 14.70
N PHE A 283 10.29 7.70 13.96
CA PHE A 283 9.95 9.13 14.01
C PHE A 283 9.06 9.53 15.19
N GLY A 284 8.50 8.56 15.92
CA GLY A 284 7.73 8.82 17.14
C GLY A 284 6.65 7.78 17.42
N SER A 285 5.75 7.51 16.48
CA SER A 285 4.63 6.57 16.68
C SER A 285 4.03 6.13 15.35
N LEU A 286 3.50 4.91 15.30
CA LEU A 286 2.68 4.43 14.17
C LEU A 286 1.46 5.34 13.89
N ALA A 287 0.88 5.92 14.94
CA ALA A 287 -0.25 6.85 14.80
C ALA A 287 0.13 8.18 14.12
N MET A 288 1.42 8.48 14.01
CA MET A 288 1.95 9.69 13.39
C MET A 288 2.43 9.42 11.96
N MET A 289 1.65 8.68 11.20
CA MET A 289 1.94 8.34 9.81
C MET A 289 0.73 8.65 8.94
N THR A 290 0.96 9.42 7.86
CA THR A 290 -0.02 9.52 6.79
C THR A 290 0.02 8.25 5.94
N SER A 291 -1.13 7.86 5.39
CA SER A 291 -1.22 6.72 4.46
C SER A 291 -2.14 7.14 3.31
N VAL A 292 -1.55 7.42 2.16
CA VAL A 292 -2.28 7.92 0.99
C VAL A 292 -2.13 6.91 -0.15
N PRO A 293 -3.18 6.13 -0.47
CA PRO A 293 -3.18 5.31 -1.68
C PRO A 293 -3.39 6.21 -2.91
N VAL A 294 -2.50 6.06 -3.89
CA VAL A 294 -2.55 6.79 -5.16
C VAL A 294 -2.57 5.78 -6.29
N SER A 295 -3.57 5.87 -7.16
CA SER A 295 -3.61 5.13 -8.42
C SER A 295 -3.40 6.09 -9.58
N TYR A 296 -2.37 5.85 -10.37
CA TYR A 296 -2.05 6.72 -11.51
C TYR A 296 -2.96 6.50 -12.71
N THR A 297 -3.59 5.33 -12.79
CA THR A 297 -4.49 4.96 -13.88
C THR A 297 -5.91 5.46 -13.68
N HIS A 298 -6.34 5.65 -12.42
CA HIS A 298 -7.71 6.00 -12.08
C HIS A 298 -7.85 7.31 -11.31
N LEU A 299 -6.82 7.75 -10.62
CA LEU A 299 -6.80 8.96 -9.83
C LEU A 299 -5.73 9.92 -10.37
N ARG A 300 -6.11 10.79 -11.26
CA ARG A 300 -5.35 12.02 -11.50
C ARG A 300 -5.58 12.97 -10.31
N ALA A 301 -5.12 12.59 -9.14
CA ALA A 301 -5.10 13.46 -7.98
C ALA A 301 -3.95 14.45 -8.09
N HIS A 302 -3.98 15.29 -9.14
CA HIS A 302 -2.85 16.09 -9.48
C HIS A 302 -2.83 17.45 -8.90
N GLU A 303 -3.87 17.93 -8.29
CA GLU A 303 -3.99 19.36 -8.15
C GLU A 303 -4.13 19.86 -6.73
N THR A 304 -3.95 19.03 -5.74
CA THR A 304 -4.19 19.43 -4.35
C THR A 304 -2.95 19.46 -3.45
N LEU A 305 -1.77 19.12 -3.95
CA LEU A 305 -0.53 19.22 -3.18
C LEU A 305 0.30 20.47 -3.48
N ALA A 306 -0.16 21.36 -4.34
CA ALA A 306 0.63 22.51 -4.79
C ALA A 306 0.02 23.88 -4.49
N ASN A 307 -1.01 23.99 -3.66
CA ASN A 307 -1.51 25.30 -3.24
C ASN A 307 -1.98 25.31 -1.78
#